data_4feff67bbf65580a99a700dde2317d2e
#
_entry.id   4feff67bbf65580a99a700dde2317d2e
#
_cell.length_a   1.000
_cell.length_b   1.000
_cell.length_c   1.000
_cell.angle_alpha   90.00
_cell.angle_beta   90.00
_cell.angle_gamma   90.00
#
_symmetry.space_group_name_H-M   'P 1'
#
loop_
_entity.id
_entity.type
_entity.pdbx_description
1 polymer ?
#
loop_
_entity_poly.entity_id
_entity_poly.type
_entity_poly.pdbx_seq_one_letter_code
_entity_poly.pdbx_strand_id
1 'polypeptide(L)'
;MEPMSEAKEPVIRPRVATVWLGGCSGCHMSFLDMDERLLDLAAKVDLVYSPIADRKVFPEDVDVTLVEGAVVNEENLHMLHQVRRNTRMLVAFGDCAVTGNVPAIRNALGTALPVLDRAYRDARLMNPRIPEEDGIVPRLLDKVRPLHQLVKVDAFLPGCPPSPDLIHALLLDAVAGKVPSFAGRAIFG
;
A
#
# COMPACT_ATOMS: atom_id res chain seq x y z
N MET A 1 -6.02 53.68 10.56
CA MET A 1 -5.08 52.97 9.66
C MET A 1 -4.89 51.60 10.25
N GLU A 2 -5.72 50.64 9.83
CA GLU A 2 -5.60 49.26 10.28
C GLU A 2 -4.40 48.59 9.58
N PRO A 3 -3.62 47.75 10.28
CA PRO A 3 -2.52 47.07 9.67
C PRO A 3 -3.05 46.01 8.69
N MET A 4 -2.63 46.10 7.45
CA MET A 4 -2.88 45.08 6.42
C MET A 4 -2.36 43.72 6.93
N SER A 5 -3.27 42.76 7.07
CA SER A 5 -2.97 41.37 7.34
C SER A 5 -2.02 40.86 6.27
N GLU A 6 -0.78 40.53 6.61
CA GLU A 6 0.15 39.79 5.75
C GLU A 6 -0.50 38.46 5.38
N ALA A 7 -0.85 38.29 4.12
CA ALA A 7 -1.30 37.02 3.59
C ALA A 7 -0.13 36.04 3.72
N LYS A 8 -0.21 35.08 4.66
CA LYS A 8 0.74 33.97 4.77
C LYS A 8 0.75 33.23 3.43
N GLU A 9 1.93 33.13 2.82
CA GLU A 9 2.12 32.28 1.64
C GLU A 9 1.58 30.87 1.92
N PRO A 10 0.88 30.24 0.96
CA PRO A 10 0.36 28.89 1.15
C PRO A 10 1.54 27.93 1.36
N VAL A 11 1.61 27.32 2.53
CA VAL A 11 2.58 26.27 2.84
C VAL A 11 2.21 25.06 1.98
N ILE A 12 2.97 24.82 0.93
CA ILE A 12 2.82 23.61 0.08
C ILE A 12 3.25 22.41 0.93
N ARG A 13 2.30 21.55 1.29
CA ARG A 13 2.55 20.33 2.03
C ARG A 13 2.78 19.16 1.07
N PRO A 14 3.73 18.26 1.36
CA PRO A 14 3.89 17.03 0.58
C PRO A 14 2.61 16.20 0.57
N ARG A 15 2.25 15.69 -0.61
CA ARG A 15 1.06 14.87 -0.83
C ARG A 15 1.39 13.40 -0.60
N VAL A 16 0.78 12.81 0.41
CA VAL A 16 1.00 11.43 0.82
C VAL A 16 -0.23 10.58 0.53
N ALA A 17 0.01 9.35 0.05
CA ALA A 17 -1.03 8.36 -0.18
C ALA A 17 -0.67 7.02 0.48
N THR A 18 -1.69 6.24 0.83
CA THR A 18 -1.53 4.83 1.22
C THR A 18 -2.47 3.96 0.40
N VAL A 19 -2.03 2.73 0.07
CA VAL A 19 -2.78 1.80 -0.78
C VAL A 19 -2.73 0.40 -0.20
N TRP A 20 -3.87 -0.32 -0.22
CA TRP A 20 -3.96 -1.75 0.05
C TRP A 20 -4.03 -2.54 -1.25
N LEU A 21 -3.20 -3.56 -1.34
CA LEU A 21 -3.31 -4.61 -2.33
C LEU A 21 -3.62 -5.94 -1.61
N GLY A 22 -3.12 -7.07 -2.10
CA GLY A 22 -3.34 -8.37 -1.47
C GLY A 22 -2.50 -8.58 -0.21
N GLY A 23 -3.12 -8.45 0.95
CA GLY A 23 -2.48 -8.59 2.26
C GLY A 23 -3.51 -8.73 3.38
N CYS A 24 -3.08 -8.53 4.62
CA CYS A 24 -3.93 -8.64 5.82
C CYS A 24 -4.28 -7.28 6.44
N SER A 25 -3.81 -6.17 5.86
CA SER A 25 -3.96 -4.79 6.37
C SER A 25 -3.20 -4.50 7.69
N GLY A 26 -2.36 -5.43 8.15
CA GLY A 26 -1.60 -5.29 9.39
C GLY A 26 -0.62 -4.11 9.37
N CYS A 27 -0.04 -3.78 8.21
CA CYS A 27 0.84 -2.64 8.10
C CYS A 27 0.08 -1.31 8.27
N HIS A 28 -1.16 -1.20 7.75
CA HIS A 28 -2.00 -0.04 8.01
C HIS A 28 -2.48 0.04 9.47
N MET A 29 -2.72 -1.11 10.13
CA MET A 29 -2.99 -1.12 11.57
C MET A 29 -1.79 -0.58 12.34
N SER A 30 -0.57 -1.04 12.03
CA SER A 30 0.66 -0.49 12.63
C SER A 30 0.89 0.99 12.28
N PHE A 31 0.45 1.44 11.11
CA PHE A 31 0.44 2.86 10.77
C PHE A 31 -0.48 3.65 11.71
N LEU A 32 -1.66 3.13 12.02
CA LEU A 32 -2.59 3.76 12.97
C LEU A 32 -2.07 3.73 14.41
N ASP A 33 -1.27 2.73 14.79
CA ASP A 33 -0.62 2.61 16.11
C ASP A 33 0.47 3.69 16.34
N MET A 34 0.68 4.61 15.40
CA MET A 34 1.48 5.82 15.66
C MET A 34 0.79 6.79 16.62
N ASP A 35 -0.51 6.61 16.90
CA ASP A 35 -1.32 7.37 17.85
C ASP A 35 -1.20 8.90 17.63
N GLU A 36 -0.84 9.67 18.66
CA GLU A 36 -0.75 11.13 18.60
C GLU A 36 0.24 11.64 17.53
N ARG A 37 1.24 10.83 17.15
CA ARG A 37 2.17 11.19 16.06
C ARG A 37 1.49 11.34 14.70
N LEU A 38 0.28 10.75 14.53
CA LEU A 38 -0.53 10.97 13.33
C LEU A 38 -1.01 12.43 13.23
N LEU A 39 -1.29 13.09 14.37
CA LEU A 39 -1.67 14.49 14.38
C LEU A 39 -0.49 15.38 13.96
N ASP A 40 0.71 15.09 14.47
CA ASP A 40 1.94 15.79 14.06
C ASP A 40 2.26 15.59 12.58
N LEU A 41 2.00 14.39 12.06
CA LEU A 41 2.17 14.08 10.64
C LEU A 41 1.15 14.83 9.79
N ALA A 42 -0.13 14.81 10.19
CA ALA A 42 -1.22 15.50 9.49
C ALA A 42 -1.00 17.04 9.41
N ALA A 43 -0.27 17.61 10.38
CA ALA A 43 0.13 19.00 10.31
C ALA A 43 1.20 19.31 9.24
N LYS A 44 1.93 18.29 8.79
CA LYS A 44 3.08 18.41 7.87
C LYS A 44 2.81 17.91 6.45
N VAL A 45 1.79 17.05 6.25
CA VAL A 45 1.46 16.45 4.97
C VAL A 45 -0.02 16.60 4.64
N ASP A 46 -0.34 16.47 3.36
CA ASP A 46 -1.71 16.28 2.89
C ASP A 46 -1.93 14.81 2.56
N LEU A 47 -2.74 14.10 3.36
CA LEU A 47 -3.16 12.72 3.05
C LEU A 47 -4.20 12.79 1.94
N VAL A 48 -3.77 12.53 0.70
CA VAL A 48 -4.59 12.70 -0.50
C VAL A 48 -5.34 11.46 -0.93
N TYR A 49 -4.92 10.28 -0.46
CA TYR A 49 -5.56 8.99 -0.73
C TYR A 49 -5.22 7.99 0.37
N SER A 50 -6.21 7.23 0.82
CA SER A 50 -6.03 6.10 1.73
C SER A 50 -7.23 5.16 1.61
N PRO A 51 -7.07 3.82 1.82
CA PRO A 51 -8.19 2.88 1.83
C PRO A 51 -9.25 3.19 2.90
N ILE A 52 -8.85 3.87 3.97
CA ILE A 52 -9.74 4.29 5.07
C ILE A 52 -10.30 5.71 4.89
N ALA A 53 -9.89 6.43 3.85
CA ALA A 53 -10.45 7.73 3.49
C ALA A 53 -11.46 7.57 2.34
N ASP A 54 -12.49 8.43 2.31
CA ASP A 54 -13.58 8.32 1.32
C ASP A 54 -13.21 8.85 -0.08
N ARG A 55 -11.98 8.62 -0.54
CA ARG A 55 -11.56 8.98 -1.89
C ARG A 55 -11.47 7.73 -2.76
N LYS A 56 -12.26 7.69 -3.86
CA LYS A 56 -12.37 6.50 -4.72
C LYS A 56 -11.37 6.48 -5.88
N VAL A 57 -10.85 7.64 -6.29
CA VAL A 57 -9.93 7.75 -7.42
C VAL A 57 -8.55 8.15 -6.92
N PHE A 58 -7.53 7.39 -7.30
CA PHE A 58 -6.14 7.72 -6.97
C PHE A 58 -5.73 9.02 -7.67
N PRO A 59 -5.21 10.03 -6.95
CA PRO A 59 -4.90 11.35 -7.51
C PRO A 59 -3.60 11.34 -8.32
N GLU A 60 -3.43 12.36 -9.14
CA GLU A 60 -2.17 12.70 -9.81
C GLU A 60 -1.22 13.44 -8.84
N ASP A 61 0.06 13.53 -9.20
CA ASP A 61 1.10 14.31 -8.51
C ASP A 61 1.23 13.99 -7.00
N VAL A 62 1.29 12.72 -6.66
CA VAL A 62 1.53 12.27 -5.28
C VAL A 62 3.04 12.24 -5.00
N ASP A 63 3.49 12.86 -3.91
CA ASP A 63 4.90 12.87 -3.55
C ASP A 63 5.38 11.52 -3.02
N VAL A 64 4.61 10.91 -2.11
CA VAL A 64 4.98 9.64 -1.47
C VAL A 64 3.75 8.73 -1.39
N THR A 65 3.89 7.48 -1.85
CA THR A 65 2.86 6.46 -1.66
C THR A 65 3.41 5.24 -0.94
N LEU A 66 2.80 4.89 0.19
CA LEU A 66 3.02 3.62 0.87
C LEU A 66 2.08 2.57 0.28
N VAL A 67 2.62 1.51 -0.32
CA VAL A 67 1.82 0.41 -0.89
C VAL A 67 2.00 -0.83 -0.05
N GLU A 68 0.95 -1.22 0.67
CA GLU A 68 0.86 -2.47 1.42
C GLU A 68 0.32 -3.60 0.55
N GLY A 69 0.81 -4.80 0.80
CA GLY A 69 0.32 -6.02 0.16
C GLY A 69 1.04 -6.36 -1.14
N ALA A 70 0.83 -7.60 -1.59
CA ALA A 70 1.35 -8.12 -2.84
C ALA A 70 0.32 -7.98 -3.97
N VAL A 71 0.74 -8.13 -5.22
CA VAL A 71 -0.16 -8.15 -6.37
C VAL A 71 -0.70 -9.57 -6.54
N VAL A 72 -1.99 -9.74 -6.24
CA VAL A 72 -2.66 -11.05 -6.20
C VAL A 72 -3.70 -11.24 -7.31
N ASN A 73 -4.23 -10.15 -7.88
CA ASN A 73 -5.26 -10.15 -8.91
C ASN A 73 -5.04 -9.02 -9.93
N GLU A 74 -5.87 -8.99 -10.97
CA GLU A 74 -5.77 -8.02 -12.07
C GLU A 74 -6.07 -6.58 -11.60
N GLU A 75 -6.97 -6.39 -10.65
CA GLU A 75 -7.28 -5.07 -10.08
C GLU A 75 -6.07 -4.50 -9.31
N ASN A 76 -5.40 -5.33 -8.50
CA ASN A 76 -4.17 -4.94 -7.82
C ASN A 76 -3.07 -4.53 -8.81
N LEU A 77 -2.95 -5.26 -9.93
CA LEU A 77 -1.98 -4.93 -10.97
C LEU A 77 -2.31 -3.58 -11.62
N HIS A 78 -3.58 -3.36 -11.95
CA HIS A 78 -4.04 -2.09 -12.51
C HIS A 78 -3.78 -0.92 -11.55
N MET A 79 -4.18 -1.07 -10.28
CA MET A 79 -3.95 -0.08 -9.22
C MET A 79 -2.45 0.22 -9.05
N LEU A 80 -1.60 -0.79 -8.99
CA LEU A 80 -0.15 -0.60 -8.84
C LEU A 80 0.45 0.22 -9.99
N HIS A 81 0.03 -0.06 -11.24
CA HIS A 81 0.47 0.72 -12.38
C HIS A 81 -0.03 2.17 -12.35
N GLN A 82 -1.27 2.39 -11.91
CA GLN A 82 -1.81 3.73 -11.71
C GLN A 82 -1.03 4.50 -10.63
N VAL A 83 -0.80 3.87 -9.49
CA VAL A 83 0.00 4.43 -8.40
C VAL A 83 1.40 4.80 -8.87
N ARG A 84 2.09 3.89 -9.59
CA ARG A 84 3.46 4.16 -10.07
C ARG A 84 3.53 5.36 -11.02
N ARG A 85 2.57 5.51 -11.91
CA ARG A 85 2.55 6.65 -12.85
C ARG A 85 2.33 8.00 -12.17
N ASN A 86 1.60 8.01 -11.06
CA ASN A 86 1.15 9.23 -10.38
C ASN A 86 1.91 9.52 -9.07
N THR A 87 2.98 8.76 -8.78
CA THR A 87 3.73 8.89 -7.53
C THR A 87 5.21 9.15 -7.80
N ARG A 88 5.79 10.13 -7.12
CA ARG A 88 7.22 10.43 -7.21
C ARG A 88 8.05 9.37 -6.48
N MET A 89 7.73 9.05 -5.22
CA MET A 89 8.39 8.06 -4.39
C MET A 89 7.43 6.94 -3.98
N LEU A 90 7.58 5.75 -4.56
CA LEU A 90 6.80 4.56 -4.21
C LEU A 90 7.56 3.70 -3.21
N VAL A 91 6.92 3.42 -2.08
CA VAL A 91 7.47 2.62 -1.00
C VAL A 91 6.75 1.27 -0.93
N ALA A 92 7.48 0.17 -1.01
CA ALA A 92 6.95 -1.15 -0.68
C ALA A 92 6.87 -1.28 0.85
N PHE A 93 5.64 -1.38 1.37
CA PHE A 93 5.30 -1.27 2.78
C PHE A 93 4.88 -2.62 3.36
N GLY A 94 5.72 -3.20 4.19
CA GLY A 94 5.55 -4.50 4.80
C GLY A 94 5.98 -5.68 3.92
N ASP A 95 6.18 -6.85 4.53
CA ASP A 95 6.75 -8.03 3.87
C ASP A 95 5.94 -8.54 2.68
N CYS A 96 4.60 -8.39 2.69
CA CYS A 96 3.79 -8.79 1.54
C CYS A 96 4.15 -7.97 0.29
N ALA A 97 4.38 -6.66 0.44
CA ALA A 97 4.78 -5.78 -0.65
C ALA A 97 6.22 -6.06 -1.12
N VAL A 98 7.12 -6.41 -0.17
CA VAL A 98 8.56 -6.60 -0.41
C VAL A 98 8.89 -7.98 -0.98
N THR A 99 8.28 -9.05 -0.47
CA THR A 99 8.62 -10.45 -0.82
C THR A 99 7.44 -11.27 -1.36
N GLY A 100 6.21 -10.78 -1.20
CA GLY A 100 4.98 -11.54 -1.45
C GLY A 100 4.46 -12.27 -0.22
N ASN A 101 5.32 -12.63 0.74
CA ASN A 101 5.04 -13.23 2.04
C ASN A 101 3.84 -14.21 2.05
N VAL A 102 2.89 -14.08 2.98
CA VAL A 102 1.73 -14.98 3.13
C VAL A 102 0.91 -15.13 1.84
N PRO A 103 0.53 -14.07 1.11
CA PRO A 103 -0.17 -14.23 -0.16
C PRO A 103 0.55 -15.11 -1.18
N ALA A 104 1.89 -15.10 -1.18
CA ALA A 104 2.70 -15.88 -2.13
C ALA A 104 2.80 -17.37 -1.77
N ILE A 105 2.34 -17.82 -0.60
CA ILE A 105 2.33 -19.25 -0.23
C ILE A 105 1.61 -20.09 -1.29
N ARG A 106 0.50 -19.59 -1.87
CA ARG A 106 -0.23 -20.27 -2.93
C ARG A 106 0.57 -20.48 -4.24
N ASN A 107 1.68 -19.77 -4.41
CA ASN A 107 2.52 -19.89 -5.61
C ASN A 107 3.10 -21.31 -5.80
N ALA A 108 3.24 -22.08 -4.71
CA ALA A 108 3.65 -23.48 -4.75
C ALA A 108 2.66 -24.37 -5.53
N LEU A 109 1.38 -23.97 -5.62
CA LEU A 109 0.34 -24.72 -6.34
C LEU A 109 0.38 -24.53 -7.86
N GLY A 110 1.26 -23.70 -8.39
CA GLY A 110 1.41 -23.48 -9.83
C GLY A 110 0.49 -22.40 -10.38
N THR A 111 -0.82 -22.53 -10.20
CA THR A 111 -1.87 -21.60 -10.68
C THR A 111 -2.81 -21.19 -9.55
N ALA A 112 -3.73 -20.26 -9.83
CA ALA A 112 -4.77 -19.85 -8.88
C ALA A 112 -5.91 -20.88 -8.77
N LEU A 113 -6.12 -21.71 -9.78
CA LEU A 113 -7.27 -22.61 -9.86
C LEU A 113 -7.42 -23.58 -8.67
N PRO A 114 -6.37 -24.27 -8.16
CA PRO A 114 -6.52 -25.16 -7.01
C PRO A 114 -7.06 -24.46 -5.74
N VAL A 115 -6.71 -23.19 -5.54
CA VAL A 115 -7.23 -22.41 -4.41
C VAL A 115 -8.70 -22.07 -4.59
N LEU A 116 -9.08 -21.66 -5.80
CA LEU A 116 -10.46 -21.34 -6.15
C LEU A 116 -11.36 -22.57 -6.10
N ASP A 117 -10.90 -23.71 -6.62
CA ASP A 117 -11.63 -24.97 -6.54
C ASP A 117 -11.89 -25.38 -5.10
N ARG A 118 -10.85 -25.36 -4.26
CA ARG A 118 -11.00 -25.67 -2.83
C ARG A 118 -11.96 -24.74 -2.10
N ALA A 119 -11.91 -23.46 -2.41
CA ALA A 119 -12.74 -22.45 -1.73
C ALA A 119 -14.20 -22.47 -2.20
N TYR A 120 -14.45 -22.72 -3.49
CA TYR A 120 -15.76 -22.50 -4.10
C TYR A 120 -16.42 -23.74 -4.69
N ARG A 121 -15.66 -24.79 -5.04
CA ARG A 121 -16.21 -26.05 -5.60
C ARG A 121 -16.19 -27.19 -4.62
N ASP A 122 -15.07 -27.35 -3.87
CA ASP A 122 -14.93 -28.42 -2.88
C ASP A 122 -15.60 -28.11 -1.55
N ALA A 123 -15.84 -26.83 -1.25
CA ALA A 123 -16.59 -26.41 -0.09
C ALA A 123 -18.04 -26.88 -0.20
N ARG A 124 -18.65 -27.32 0.92
CA ARG A 124 -20.06 -27.74 0.96
C ARG A 124 -21.00 -26.54 0.85
N LEU A 125 -20.99 -25.89 -0.31
CA LEU A 125 -21.83 -24.75 -0.63
C LEU A 125 -23.11 -25.21 -1.32
N MET A 126 -24.19 -24.44 -1.18
CA MET A 126 -25.47 -24.70 -1.84
C MET A 126 -25.36 -24.55 -3.37
N ASN A 127 -24.43 -23.74 -3.86
CA ASN A 127 -24.17 -23.51 -5.27
C ASN A 127 -22.65 -23.46 -5.51
N PRO A 128 -22.00 -24.64 -5.69
CA PRO A 128 -20.55 -24.73 -5.80
C PRO A 128 -20.06 -24.24 -7.17
N ARG A 129 -19.71 -22.98 -7.27
CA ARG A 129 -19.14 -22.35 -8.48
C ARG A 129 -18.12 -21.28 -8.11
N ILE A 130 -17.10 -21.14 -8.94
CA ILE A 130 -16.17 -20.01 -8.85
C ILE A 130 -16.94 -18.74 -9.24
N PRO A 131 -16.92 -17.66 -8.39
CA PRO A 131 -17.52 -16.40 -8.76
C PRO A 131 -16.78 -15.78 -9.96
N GLU A 132 -17.53 -15.42 -11.00
CA GLU A 132 -16.99 -14.76 -12.19
C GLU A 132 -18.01 -13.72 -12.64
N GLU A 133 -17.63 -12.45 -12.58
CA GLU A 133 -18.44 -11.34 -13.10
C GLU A 133 -17.50 -10.21 -13.51
N ASP A 134 -17.48 -9.91 -14.80
CA ASP A 134 -16.62 -8.89 -15.37
C ASP A 134 -16.88 -7.51 -14.74
N GLY A 135 -15.80 -6.83 -14.33
CA GLY A 135 -15.86 -5.52 -13.68
C GLY A 135 -16.26 -5.54 -12.20
N ILE A 136 -16.65 -6.70 -11.63
CA ILE A 136 -17.03 -6.84 -10.22
C ILE A 136 -16.07 -7.79 -9.50
N VAL A 137 -15.77 -8.95 -10.08
CA VAL A 137 -14.89 -9.95 -9.48
C VAL A 137 -13.56 -9.99 -10.23
N PRO A 138 -12.49 -9.40 -9.68
CA PRO A 138 -11.19 -9.39 -10.35
C PRO A 138 -10.59 -10.79 -10.39
N ARG A 139 -10.04 -11.19 -11.54
CA ARG A 139 -9.39 -12.49 -11.69
C ARG A 139 -8.10 -12.56 -10.88
N LEU A 140 -7.89 -13.68 -10.18
CA LEU A 140 -6.60 -13.95 -9.52
C LEU A 140 -5.51 -14.14 -10.57
N LEU A 141 -4.35 -13.55 -10.33
CA LEU A 141 -3.14 -13.91 -11.07
C LEU A 141 -2.69 -15.33 -10.69
N ASP A 142 -2.13 -16.09 -11.62
CA ASP A 142 -1.60 -17.41 -11.32
C ASP A 142 -0.51 -17.40 -10.26
N LYS A 143 0.31 -16.35 -10.26
CA LYS A 143 1.35 -16.12 -9.26
C LYS A 143 1.15 -14.79 -8.58
N VAL A 144 1.23 -14.80 -7.26
CA VAL A 144 1.38 -13.60 -6.46
C VAL A 144 2.77 -13.02 -6.66
N ARG A 145 2.85 -11.70 -6.82
CA ARG A 145 4.12 -11.02 -7.06
C ARG A 145 4.34 -9.88 -6.08
N PRO A 146 5.56 -9.72 -5.54
CA PRO A 146 5.95 -8.51 -4.84
C PRO A 146 6.04 -7.33 -5.81
N LEU A 147 5.96 -6.10 -5.29
CA LEU A 147 5.80 -4.89 -6.12
C LEU A 147 6.96 -4.66 -7.07
N HIS A 148 8.19 -4.89 -6.61
CA HIS A 148 9.42 -4.62 -7.38
C HIS A 148 9.60 -5.52 -8.61
N GLN A 149 8.85 -6.61 -8.71
CA GLN A 149 8.85 -7.46 -9.92
C GLN A 149 7.97 -6.88 -11.04
N LEU A 150 7.14 -5.89 -10.75
CA LEU A 150 6.15 -5.34 -11.68
C LEU A 150 6.39 -3.87 -11.99
N VAL A 151 6.87 -3.10 -11.02
CA VAL A 151 7.17 -1.67 -11.17
C VAL A 151 8.46 -1.30 -10.45
N LYS A 152 9.02 -0.13 -10.80
CA LYS A 152 10.13 0.43 -10.03
C LYS A 152 9.64 0.83 -8.63
N VAL A 153 10.28 0.31 -7.59
CA VAL A 153 10.10 0.68 -6.19
C VAL A 153 11.29 1.55 -5.76
N ASP A 154 11.03 2.65 -5.09
CA ASP A 154 12.06 3.62 -4.72
C ASP A 154 12.61 3.38 -3.30
N ALA A 155 11.78 2.81 -2.40
CA ALA A 155 12.19 2.43 -1.04
C ALA A 155 11.44 1.20 -0.55
N PHE A 156 12.02 0.48 0.42
CA PHE A 156 11.47 -0.74 1.00
C PHE A 156 11.43 -0.62 2.52
N LEU A 157 10.29 -0.90 3.12
CA LEU A 157 10.13 -1.03 4.57
C LEU A 157 9.60 -2.43 4.89
N PRO A 158 10.49 -3.42 5.12
CA PRO A 158 10.09 -4.77 5.54
C PRO A 158 9.56 -4.78 6.97
N GLY A 159 8.83 -5.84 7.31
CA GLY A 159 8.22 -6.13 8.60
C GLY A 159 6.82 -6.73 8.43
N CYS A 160 6.37 -7.53 9.40
CA CYS A 160 5.06 -8.18 9.34
C CYS A 160 4.28 -8.02 10.67
N PRO A 161 3.81 -6.77 10.96
CA PRO A 161 4.05 -5.50 10.26
C PRO A 161 5.37 -4.80 10.66
N PRO A 162 5.82 -3.76 9.94
CA PRO A 162 6.85 -2.84 10.42
C PRO A 162 6.35 -2.10 11.67
N SER A 163 7.25 -1.76 12.60
CA SER A 163 6.85 -1.04 13.81
C SER A 163 6.39 0.41 13.52
N PRO A 164 5.51 0.99 14.35
CA PRO A 164 5.08 2.39 14.23
C PRO A 164 6.25 3.38 14.19
N ASP A 165 7.33 3.11 14.95
CA ASP A 165 8.52 3.96 14.97
C ASP A 165 9.25 3.99 13.63
N LEU A 166 9.37 2.84 12.96
CA LEU A 166 9.99 2.75 11.63
C LEU A 166 9.13 3.41 10.57
N ILE A 167 7.80 3.26 10.66
CA ILE A 167 6.85 3.90 9.75
C ILE A 167 6.93 5.43 9.88
N HIS A 168 6.94 5.93 11.10
CA HIS A 168 7.06 7.37 11.37
C HIS A 168 8.39 7.93 10.85
N ALA A 169 9.51 7.25 11.13
CA ALA A 169 10.84 7.66 10.65
C ALA A 169 10.90 7.69 9.10
N LEU A 170 10.31 6.66 8.44
CA LEU A 170 10.20 6.61 6.98
C LEU A 170 9.47 7.84 6.44
N LEU A 171 8.31 8.17 7.01
CA LEU A 171 7.49 9.27 6.54
C LEU A 171 8.21 10.61 6.71
N LEU A 172 8.89 10.83 7.83
CA LEU A 172 9.67 12.05 8.05
C LEU A 172 10.81 12.21 7.03
N ASP A 173 11.55 11.12 6.73
CA ASP A 173 12.61 11.14 5.73
C ASP A 173 12.03 11.39 4.32
N ALA A 174 10.98 10.67 3.95
CA ALA A 174 10.34 10.77 2.63
C ALA A 174 9.76 12.17 2.38
N VAL A 175 9.10 12.76 3.37
CA VAL A 175 8.54 14.12 3.32
C VAL A 175 9.67 15.17 3.22
N ALA A 176 10.83 14.92 3.83
CA ALA A 176 12.01 15.75 3.66
C ALA A 176 12.73 15.54 2.31
N GLY A 177 12.18 14.72 1.39
CA GLY A 177 12.76 14.41 0.09
C GLY A 177 13.97 13.47 0.14
N LYS A 178 14.22 12.82 1.27
CA LYS A 178 15.27 11.83 1.43
C LYS A 178 14.75 10.44 1.05
N VAL A 179 15.60 9.61 0.46
CA VAL A 179 15.29 8.19 0.27
C VAL A 179 15.54 7.47 1.60
N PRO A 180 14.49 6.93 2.26
CA PRO A 180 14.66 6.26 3.55
C PRO A 180 15.53 5.01 3.43
N SER A 181 16.40 4.78 4.41
CA SER A 181 17.21 3.57 4.52
C SER A 181 17.06 2.95 5.91
N PHE A 182 16.69 1.67 5.93
CA PHE A 182 16.44 0.91 7.16
C PHE A 182 17.41 -0.26 7.33
N ALA A 183 18.56 -0.25 6.64
CA ALA A 183 19.58 -1.27 6.78
C ALA A 183 19.98 -1.45 8.26
N GLY A 184 19.81 -2.67 8.79
CA GLY A 184 20.08 -3.02 10.18
C GLY A 184 19.03 -2.56 11.21
N ARG A 185 17.92 -1.91 10.79
CA ARG A 185 16.83 -1.50 11.69
C ARG A 185 15.51 -2.21 11.40
N ALA A 186 15.23 -2.49 10.13
CA ALA A 186 14.04 -3.23 9.73
C ALA A 186 14.37 -4.72 9.62
N ILE A 187 13.45 -5.56 10.08
CA ILE A 187 13.58 -7.03 10.13
C ILE A 187 12.39 -7.63 9.38
N PHE A 188 12.64 -8.66 8.58
CA PHE A 188 11.56 -9.49 8.01
C PHE A 188 10.88 -10.29 9.12
N GLY A 189 9.56 -10.40 9.09
CA GLY A 189 8.75 -11.17 10.02
C GLY A 189 8.60 -12.63 9.64
#